data_62e1f6ae12f3ad2b422b4830046f7452
#
_entry.id   62e1f6ae12f3ad2b422b4830046f7452
#
_cell.length_a   1.000
_cell.length_b   1.000
_cell.length_c   1.000
_cell.angle_alpha   90.00
_cell.angle_beta   90.00
_cell.angle_gamma   90.00
#
_symmetry.space_group_name_H-M   'P 1'
#
loop_
_entity.id
_entity.type
_entity.pdbx_description
1 polymer ?
#
loop_
_entity_poly.entity_id
_entity_poly.type
_entity_poly.pdbx_seq_one_letter_code
_entity_poly.pdbx_strand_id
1 'polypeptide(L)'
;MEGAPEGGVQVRVLPGLQNINVMEQPVIFLDFDGVLNTEQYQARLAVESKPTKDAWGPLFDPRAVANLQKIVEATDAWIVISSSWRYIHKLGSLRMMWEVRGLPCGIHDVIPHEATYISRGEDIDWYLEKHGRLNYVIIDDVDDFFVSKHDHYVETNPIVGITNADAEKAIEILTK
;
A
#
# COMPACT_ATOMS: atom_id res chain seq x y z
N MET A 1 -10.08 4.29 -66.12
CA MET A 1 -9.23 4.30 -64.91
C MET A 1 -10.13 4.57 -63.75
N GLU A 2 -10.52 3.50 -63.09
CA GLU A 2 -11.47 3.53 -61.93
C GLU A 2 -10.68 3.73 -60.67
N GLY A 3 -11.09 4.70 -59.89
CA GLY A 3 -10.56 4.98 -58.56
C GLY A 3 -11.17 4.03 -57.52
N ALA A 4 -10.33 3.38 -56.77
CA ALA A 4 -10.74 2.52 -55.66
C ALA A 4 -11.34 3.37 -54.50
N PRO A 5 -12.37 2.87 -53.78
CA PRO A 5 -12.93 3.59 -52.66
C PRO A 5 -12.05 3.37 -51.40
N GLU A 6 -11.63 4.44 -50.78
CA GLU A 6 -11.01 4.43 -49.48
C GLU A 6 -12.05 4.02 -48.45
N GLY A 7 -11.93 2.78 -47.92
CA GLY A 7 -12.70 2.27 -46.84
C GLY A 7 -12.19 2.76 -45.50
N GLY A 8 -12.63 3.94 -45.06
CA GLY A 8 -12.43 4.39 -43.71
C GLY A 8 -13.22 3.54 -42.74
N VAL A 9 -12.54 2.81 -41.83
CA VAL A 9 -13.17 2.11 -40.72
C VAL A 9 -13.75 3.14 -39.76
N GLN A 10 -15.07 3.37 -39.87
CA GLN A 10 -15.79 4.15 -38.86
C GLN A 10 -15.93 3.30 -37.59
N VAL A 11 -15.15 3.62 -36.58
CA VAL A 11 -15.36 3.12 -35.22
C VAL A 11 -16.67 3.72 -34.72
N ARG A 12 -17.73 2.88 -34.72
CA ARG A 12 -19.05 3.23 -34.19
C ARG A 12 -18.95 3.26 -32.68
N VAL A 13 -18.75 4.44 -32.11
CA VAL A 13 -18.88 4.66 -30.66
C VAL A 13 -20.34 4.44 -30.30
N LEU A 14 -20.65 3.39 -29.57
CA LEU A 14 -22.00 3.12 -29.06
C LEU A 14 -22.37 4.21 -28.04
N PRO A 15 -23.48 4.92 -28.22
CA PRO A 15 -23.98 5.87 -27.24
C PRO A 15 -24.54 5.06 -26.04
N GLY A 16 -23.89 5.16 -24.88
CA GLY A 16 -24.35 4.49 -23.67
C GLY A 16 -23.27 4.09 -22.67
N LEU A 17 -22.00 4.19 -23.00
CA LEU A 17 -20.91 4.14 -22.00
C LEU A 17 -20.77 5.55 -21.38
N GLN A 18 -21.83 5.99 -20.68
CA GLN A 18 -21.71 7.06 -19.70
C GLN A 18 -20.74 6.54 -18.63
N ASN A 19 -19.63 7.27 -18.49
CA ASN A 19 -18.76 7.35 -17.33
C ASN A 19 -19.08 6.27 -16.28
N ILE A 20 -18.51 5.08 -16.44
CA ILE A 20 -18.23 4.27 -15.30
C ILE A 20 -17.27 5.16 -14.51
N ASN A 21 -17.81 5.82 -13.49
CA ASN A 21 -17.01 6.37 -12.42
C ASN A 21 -16.24 5.16 -11.91
N VAL A 22 -15.04 4.94 -12.42
CA VAL A 22 -14.09 4.04 -11.78
C VAL A 22 -13.86 4.76 -10.46
N MET A 23 -14.60 4.36 -9.42
CA MET A 23 -14.31 4.75 -8.07
C MET A 23 -12.89 4.25 -7.87
N GLU A 24 -11.93 5.16 -7.94
CA GLU A 24 -10.53 4.85 -7.73
C GLU A 24 -10.46 4.20 -6.34
N GLN A 25 -9.97 2.96 -6.29
CA GLN A 25 -9.87 2.21 -5.05
C GLN A 25 -9.04 3.04 -4.06
N PRO A 26 -9.44 3.13 -2.79
CA PRO A 26 -8.63 3.78 -1.78
C PRO A 26 -7.24 3.13 -1.69
N VAL A 27 -6.24 3.89 -1.27
CA VAL A 27 -4.85 3.43 -1.22
C VAL A 27 -4.32 3.45 0.21
N ILE A 28 -3.65 2.37 0.60
CA ILE A 28 -2.85 2.30 1.82
C ILE A 28 -1.38 2.41 1.40
N PHE A 29 -0.71 3.52 1.75
CA PHE A 29 0.75 3.58 1.74
C PHE A 29 1.26 2.90 3.00
N LEU A 30 1.95 1.78 2.84
CA LEU A 30 2.26 0.87 3.93
C LEU A 30 3.77 0.76 4.15
N ASP A 31 4.20 1.04 5.39
CA ASP A 31 5.50 0.63 5.88
C ASP A 31 5.45 -0.78 6.49
N PHE A 32 6.61 -1.40 6.74
CA PHE A 32 6.71 -2.72 7.33
C PHE A 32 7.32 -2.72 8.72
N ASP A 33 8.48 -2.07 8.89
CA ASP A 33 9.18 -2.01 10.17
C ASP A 33 8.39 -1.09 11.13
N GLY A 34 8.17 -1.52 12.36
CA GLY A 34 7.33 -0.79 13.29
C GLY A 34 5.82 -0.80 13.00
N VAL A 35 5.39 -1.40 11.87
CA VAL A 35 4.00 -1.46 11.40
C VAL A 35 3.48 -2.89 11.39
N LEU A 36 4.08 -3.78 10.61
CA LEU A 36 3.77 -5.21 10.56
C LEU A 36 4.82 -6.05 11.30
N ASN A 37 6.08 -5.64 11.22
CA ASN A 37 7.20 -6.21 11.93
C ASN A 37 7.41 -5.42 13.22
N THR A 38 7.10 -6.02 14.36
CA THR A 38 7.04 -5.34 15.65
C THR A 38 8.13 -5.81 16.61
N GLU A 39 8.66 -4.91 17.44
CA GLU A 39 9.67 -5.25 18.44
C GLU A 39 9.18 -6.34 19.40
N GLN A 40 7.92 -6.25 19.87
CA GLN A 40 7.34 -7.21 20.79
C GLN A 40 7.23 -8.62 20.17
N TYR A 41 6.89 -8.71 18.88
CA TYR A 41 6.80 -10.01 18.20
C TYR A 41 8.18 -10.61 18.00
N GLN A 42 9.16 -9.80 17.56
CA GLN A 42 10.54 -10.25 17.40
C GLN A 42 11.13 -10.75 18.73
N ALA A 43 10.92 -10.01 19.83
CA ALA A 43 11.35 -10.41 21.16
C ALA A 43 10.68 -11.73 21.62
N ARG A 44 9.38 -11.89 21.36
CA ARG A 44 8.66 -13.14 21.67
C ARG A 44 9.22 -14.33 20.91
N LEU A 45 9.44 -14.20 19.60
CA LEU A 45 10.02 -15.27 18.80
C LEU A 45 11.41 -15.68 19.32
N ALA A 46 12.25 -14.69 19.68
CA ALA A 46 13.57 -14.94 20.25
C ALA A 46 13.51 -15.70 21.58
N VAL A 47 12.61 -15.31 22.49
CA VAL A 47 12.39 -16.02 23.78
C VAL A 47 11.89 -17.44 23.55
N GLU A 48 11.03 -17.66 22.55
CA GLU A 48 10.51 -18.98 22.18
C GLU A 48 11.51 -19.81 21.33
N SER A 49 12.71 -19.31 21.10
CA SER A 49 13.73 -19.91 20.22
C SER A 49 13.20 -20.24 18.81
N LYS A 50 12.29 -19.43 18.31
CA LYS A 50 11.74 -19.52 16.97
C LYS A 50 12.51 -18.61 16.01
N PRO A 51 12.53 -18.91 14.70
CA PRO A 51 13.07 -17.99 13.71
C PRO A 51 12.40 -16.62 13.79
N THR A 52 13.20 -15.55 13.81
CA THR A 52 12.71 -14.16 13.82
C THR A 52 12.61 -13.58 12.42
N LYS A 53 13.21 -14.24 11.43
CA LYS A 53 13.28 -13.81 10.03
C LYS A 53 13.24 -14.99 9.08
N ASP A 54 12.87 -14.73 7.85
CA ASP A 54 12.95 -15.63 6.70
C ASP A 54 13.92 -15.09 5.63
N ALA A 55 13.81 -15.58 4.40
CA ALA A 55 14.66 -15.16 3.28
C ALA A 55 14.48 -13.69 2.87
N TRP A 56 13.35 -13.07 3.20
CA TRP A 56 13.06 -11.65 2.87
C TRP A 56 13.38 -10.69 4.01
N GLY A 57 13.44 -11.17 5.25
CA GLY A 57 13.70 -10.31 6.41
C GLY A 57 12.85 -10.69 7.63
N PRO A 58 12.69 -9.77 8.61
CA PRO A 58 11.93 -10.00 9.81
C PRO A 58 10.51 -10.50 9.54
N LEU A 59 10.03 -11.43 10.39
CA LEU A 59 8.66 -11.94 10.30
C LEU A 59 7.66 -10.90 10.81
N PHE A 60 6.49 -10.85 10.18
CA PHE A 60 5.41 -9.94 10.56
C PHE A 60 4.61 -10.48 11.74
N ASP A 61 4.17 -9.60 12.64
CA ASP A 61 3.29 -9.94 13.76
C ASP A 61 1.90 -10.32 13.23
N PRO A 62 1.41 -11.55 13.49
CA PRO A 62 0.08 -11.95 13.05
C PRO A 62 -1.06 -11.04 13.52
N ARG A 63 -0.88 -10.34 14.67
CA ARG A 63 -1.87 -9.39 15.19
C ARG A 63 -1.92 -8.12 14.34
N ALA A 64 -0.74 -7.57 13.98
CA ALA A 64 -0.66 -6.42 13.08
C ALA A 64 -1.22 -6.78 11.69
N VAL A 65 -0.88 -7.95 11.16
CA VAL A 65 -1.42 -8.47 9.90
C VAL A 65 -2.95 -8.59 9.95
N ALA A 66 -3.53 -9.12 11.05
CA ALA A 66 -4.97 -9.22 11.21
C ALA A 66 -5.66 -7.86 11.24
N ASN A 67 -5.01 -6.83 11.79
CA ASN A 67 -5.53 -5.46 11.77
C ASN A 67 -5.43 -4.82 10.38
N LEU A 68 -4.36 -5.07 9.62
CA LEU A 68 -4.29 -4.70 8.21
C LEU A 68 -5.41 -5.36 7.40
N GLN A 69 -5.67 -6.65 7.63
CA GLN A 69 -6.77 -7.37 6.99
C GLN A 69 -8.11 -6.70 7.22
N LYS A 70 -8.41 -6.27 8.46
CA LYS A 70 -9.65 -5.53 8.76
C LYS A 70 -9.79 -4.25 7.93
N ILE A 71 -8.70 -3.49 7.76
CA ILE A 71 -8.72 -2.27 6.93
C ILE A 71 -9.10 -2.62 5.50
N VAL A 72 -8.41 -3.60 4.91
CA VAL A 72 -8.63 -4.00 3.51
C VAL A 72 -10.05 -4.54 3.31
N GLU A 73 -10.54 -5.40 4.20
CA GLU A 73 -11.90 -5.97 4.12
C GLU A 73 -12.99 -4.89 4.24
N ALA A 74 -12.75 -3.83 5.01
CA ALA A 74 -13.71 -2.75 5.21
C ALA A 74 -13.71 -1.71 4.08
N THR A 75 -12.60 -1.56 3.35
CA THR A 75 -12.39 -0.43 2.43
C THR A 75 -12.12 -0.85 0.99
N ASP A 76 -11.81 -2.12 0.75
CA ASP A 76 -11.31 -2.66 -0.54
C ASP A 76 -10.07 -1.88 -1.05
N ALA A 77 -9.28 -1.34 -0.13
CA ALA A 77 -8.14 -0.50 -0.47
C ALA A 77 -6.98 -1.29 -1.07
N TRP A 78 -6.31 -0.68 -2.03
CA TRP A 78 -5.07 -1.18 -2.61
C TRP A 78 -3.87 -0.90 -1.70
N ILE A 79 -2.95 -1.86 -1.61
CA ILE A 79 -1.70 -1.69 -0.85
C ILE A 79 -0.59 -1.22 -1.80
N VAL A 80 -0.01 -0.06 -1.49
CA VAL A 80 1.18 0.49 -2.14
C VAL A 80 2.30 0.55 -1.10
N ILE A 81 3.41 -0.11 -1.39
CA ILE A 81 4.52 -0.19 -0.45
C ILE A 81 5.34 1.10 -0.48
N SER A 82 5.41 1.79 0.66
CA SER A 82 6.26 2.95 0.93
C SER A 82 7.50 2.61 1.76
N SER A 83 7.57 1.40 2.31
CA SER A 83 8.64 0.89 3.14
C SER A 83 10.02 0.97 2.48
N SER A 84 11.05 1.18 3.30
CA SER A 84 12.47 1.11 2.87
C SER A 84 12.87 -0.26 2.30
N TRP A 85 12.08 -1.31 2.52
CA TRP A 85 12.29 -2.61 1.90
C TRP A 85 12.25 -2.55 0.37
N ARG A 86 11.58 -1.55 -0.24
CA ARG A 86 11.57 -1.30 -1.68
C ARG A 86 12.95 -1.04 -2.28
N TYR A 87 13.92 -0.59 -1.47
CA TYR A 87 15.30 -0.38 -1.91
C TYR A 87 16.09 -1.68 -2.07
N ILE A 88 15.64 -2.75 -1.40
CA ILE A 88 16.29 -4.06 -1.39
C ILE A 88 15.52 -5.05 -2.26
N HIS A 89 14.20 -4.96 -2.25
CA HIS A 89 13.30 -5.91 -2.91
C HIS A 89 12.48 -5.23 -4.02
N LYS A 90 12.53 -5.79 -5.22
CA LYS A 90 11.65 -5.36 -6.32
C LYS A 90 10.20 -5.80 -6.07
N LEU A 91 9.23 -5.14 -6.71
CA LEU A 91 7.81 -5.45 -6.59
C LEU A 91 7.48 -6.94 -6.74
N GLY A 92 8.08 -7.64 -7.71
CA GLY A 92 7.86 -9.08 -7.88
C GLY A 92 8.32 -9.92 -6.70
N SER A 93 9.45 -9.56 -6.06
CA SER A 93 9.94 -10.22 -4.85
C SER A 93 9.03 -9.92 -3.64
N LEU A 94 8.56 -8.69 -3.50
CA LEU A 94 7.63 -8.30 -2.44
C LEU A 94 6.28 -9.02 -2.59
N ARG A 95 5.76 -9.16 -3.81
CA ARG A 95 4.53 -9.93 -4.09
C ARG A 95 4.71 -11.41 -3.75
N MET A 96 5.84 -12.01 -4.09
CA MET A 96 6.15 -13.40 -3.74
C MET A 96 6.23 -13.58 -2.21
N MET A 97 6.92 -12.69 -1.50
CA MET A 97 6.95 -12.69 -0.04
C MET A 97 5.54 -12.61 0.55
N TRP A 98 4.73 -11.69 0.03
CA TRP A 98 3.36 -11.45 0.49
C TRP A 98 2.50 -12.70 0.37
N GLU A 99 2.56 -13.37 -0.77
CA GLU A 99 1.84 -14.61 -1.03
C GLU A 99 2.34 -15.76 -0.14
N VAL A 100 3.66 -15.97 -0.06
CA VAL A 100 4.26 -17.04 0.76
C VAL A 100 3.94 -16.87 2.25
N ARG A 101 3.87 -15.62 2.73
CA ARG A 101 3.48 -15.33 4.12
C ARG A 101 1.97 -15.37 4.35
N GLY A 102 1.14 -15.60 3.32
CA GLY A 102 -0.32 -15.66 3.40
C GLY A 102 -0.95 -14.35 3.86
N LEU A 103 -0.43 -13.22 3.39
CA LEU A 103 -0.88 -11.89 3.80
C LEU A 103 -2.17 -11.47 3.08
N PRO A 104 -2.98 -10.57 3.67
CA PRO A 104 -4.28 -10.19 3.12
C PRO A 104 -4.15 -9.44 1.80
N CYS A 105 -5.11 -9.68 0.89
CA CYS A 105 -5.13 -9.14 -0.48
C CYS A 105 -3.77 -9.31 -1.21
N GLY A 106 -3.41 -8.42 -2.11
CA GLY A 106 -2.11 -8.41 -2.79
C GLY A 106 -1.47 -7.04 -2.73
N ILE A 107 -0.16 -6.97 -2.93
CA ILE A 107 0.51 -5.69 -3.16
C ILE A 107 0.11 -5.18 -4.55
N HIS A 108 -0.54 -4.02 -4.60
CA HIS A 108 -0.92 -3.37 -5.86
C HIS A 108 0.32 -2.80 -6.54
N ASP A 109 1.10 -2.00 -5.80
CA ASP A 109 2.27 -1.31 -6.34
C ASP A 109 3.33 -1.06 -5.25
N VAL A 110 4.44 -0.47 -5.66
CA VAL A 110 5.52 -0.01 -4.81
C VAL A 110 5.96 1.36 -5.31
N ILE A 111 6.22 2.29 -4.40
CA ILE A 111 6.81 3.59 -4.80
C ILE A 111 8.19 3.31 -5.41
N PRO A 112 8.44 3.72 -6.67
CA PRO A 112 9.68 3.40 -7.37
C PRO A 112 10.93 3.97 -6.67
N HIS A 113 12.03 3.25 -6.77
CA HIS A 113 13.32 3.66 -6.19
C HIS A 113 13.87 4.96 -6.82
N GLU A 114 13.51 5.24 -8.08
CA GLU A 114 13.91 6.46 -8.78
C GLU A 114 13.28 7.73 -8.20
N ALA A 115 12.21 7.58 -7.44
CA ALA A 115 11.59 8.64 -6.66
C ALA A 115 12.33 8.85 -5.32
N THR A 116 13.67 8.86 -5.33
CA THR A 116 14.45 9.11 -4.11
C THR A 116 14.51 10.60 -3.82
N TYR A 117 13.47 11.09 -3.19
CA TYR A 117 13.44 12.41 -2.60
C TYR A 117 14.06 12.39 -1.20
N ILE A 118 14.03 13.51 -0.52
CA ILE A 118 14.66 13.70 0.78
C ILE A 118 13.87 12.96 1.88
N SER A 119 12.56 12.79 1.68
CA SER A 119 11.67 12.17 2.66
C SER A 119 10.68 11.21 2.01
N ARG A 120 10.13 10.30 2.82
CA ARG A 120 9.05 9.38 2.40
C ARG A 120 7.78 10.17 2.04
N GLY A 121 7.54 11.29 2.70
CA GLY A 121 6.43 12.18 2.38
C GLY A 121 6.50 12.72 0.94
N GLU A 122 7.70 13.09 0.47
CA GLU A 122 7.90 13.53 -0.91
C GLU A 122 7.74 12.40 -1.92
N ASP A 123 8.18 11.18 -1.57
CA ASP A 123 7.96 9.99 -2.39
C ASP A 123 6.46 9.71 -2.58
N ILE A 124 5.67 9.87 -1.53
CA ILE A 124 4.20 9.71 -1.57
C ILE A 124 3.57 10.84 -2.41
N ASP A 125 4.02 12.09 -2.27
CA ASP A 125 3.55 13.21 -3.10
C ASP A 125 3.79 12.94 -4.58
N TRP A 126 4.99 12.49 -4.91
CA TRP A 126 5.32 12.12 -6.27
C TRP A 126 4.38 11.02 -6.82
N TYR A 127 4.08 10.00 -6.00
CA TYR A 127 3.17 8.93 -6.38
C TYR A 127 1.75 9.48 -6.62
N LEU A 128 1.25 10.32 -5.73
CA LEU A 128 -0.07 10.95 -5.84
C LEU A 128 -0.18 11.87 -7.06
N GLU A 129 0.88 12.62 -7.40
CA GLU A 129 0.93 13.44 -8.62
C GLU A 129 0.84 12.60 -9.88
N LYS A 130 1.47 11.43 -9.90
CA LYS A 130 1.48 10.51 -11.06
C LYS A 130 0.15 9.79 -11.27
N HIS A 131 -0.55 9.45 -10.18
CA HIS A 131 -1.75 8.62 -10.22
C HIS A 131 -3.05 9.40 -10.01
N GLY A 132 -2.97 10.73 -9.83
CA GLY A 132 -4.10 11.58 -9.56
C GLY A 132 -4.47 11.67 -8.08
N ARG A 133 -5.57 12.37 -7.76
CA ARG A 133 -6.05 12.51 -6.39
C ARG A 133 -6.71 11.21 -5.96
N LEU A 134 -5.98 10.41 -5.19
CA LEU A 134 -6.47 9.18 -4.58
C LEU A 134 -7.03 9.48 -3.20
N ASN A 135 -8.06 8.74 -2.78
CA ASN A 135 -8.37 8.63 -1.35
C ASN A 135 -7.32 7.69 -0.75
N TYR A 136 -6.62 8.12 0.30
CA TYR A 136 -5.50 7.35 0.82
C TYR A 136 -5.32 7.48 2.32
N VAL A 137 -4.62 6.51 2.90
CA VAL A 137 -4.06 6.56 4.24
C VAL A 137 -2.59 6.15 4.21
N ILE A 138 -1.79 6.77 5.07
CA ILE A 138 -0.39 6.42 5.32
C ILE A 138 -0.33 5.70 6.65
N ILE A 139 0.27 4.51 6.70
CA ILE A 139 0.46 3.74 7.95
C ILE A 139 1.95 3.52 8.12
N ASP A 140 2.53 4.17 9.14
CA ASP A 140 3.97 4.25 9.36
C ASP A 140 4.26 4.53 10.83
N ASP A 141 5.42 4.15 11.36
CA ASP A 141 5.84 4.42 12.74
C ASP A 141 6.71 5.69 12.86
N VAL A 142 7.11 6.25 11.71
CA VAL A 142 7.95 7.46 11.65
C VAL A 142 7.19 8.59 10.96
N ASP A 143 7.00 9.70 11.68
CA ASP A 143 6.45 10.94 11.11
C ASP A 143 7.51 11.65 10.24
N ASP A 144 7.74 11.12 9.05
CA ASP A 144 8.57 11.72 8.00
C ASP A 144 7.68 12.39 6.93
N PHE A 145 6.52 12.91 7.36
CA PHE A 145 5.50 13.46 6.50
C PHE A 145 5.27 14.93 6.77
N PHE A 146 4.97 15.67 5.71
CA PHE A 146 4.59 17.07 5.86
C PHE A 146 3.26 17.22 6.62
N VAL A 147 3.12 18.33 7.37
CA VAL A 147 1.93 18.68 8.14
C VAL A 147 0.63 18.55 7.34
N SER A 148 0.66 18.82 6.02
CA SER A 148 -0.49 18.69 5.13
C SER A 148 -1.03 17.26 4.96
N LYS A 149 -0.33 16.23 5.43
CA LYS A 149 -0.73 14.82 5.33
C LYS A 149 -1.20 14.23 6.65
N HIS A 150 -1.17 14.98 7.75
CA HIS A 150 -1.54 14.47 9.07
C HIS A 150 -2.98 13.94 9.13
N ASP A 151 -3.91 14.49 8.34
CA ASP A 151 -5.28 14.00 8.24
C ASP A 151 -5.39 12.63 7.55
N HIS A 152 -4.36 12.20 6.85
CA HIS A 152 -4.24 10.92 6.17
C HIS A 152 -3.23 9.97 6.84
N TYR A 153 -2.72 10.34 8.01
CA TYR A 153 -1.64 9.61 8.67
C TYR A 153 -2.11 8.86 9.91
N VAL A 154 -1.75 7.60 9.98
CA VAL A 154 -1.88 6.72 11.14
C VAL A 154 -0.48 6.36 11.60
N GLU A 155 -0.04 7.02 12.68
CA GLU A 155 1.22 6.73 13.35
C GLU A 155 1.07 5.45 14.18
N THR A 156 1.92 4.46 13.92
CA THR A 156 1.96 3.23 14.70
C THR A 156 3.05 3.29 15.77
N ASN A 157 2.89 2.48 16.81
CA ASN A 157 3.95 2.29 17.79
C ASN A 157 4.80 1.09 17.39
N PRO A 158 6.14 1.25 17.15
CA PRO A 158 7.00 0.17 16.65
C PRO A 158 7.05 -1.06 17.57
N ILE A 159 6.69 -0.92 18.84
CA ILE A 159 6.64 -2.04 19.78
C ILE A 159 5.51 -3.01 19.42
N VAL A 160 4.35 -2.50 19.02
CA VAL A 160 3.13 -3.29 18.84
C VAL A 160 2.57 -3.29 17.40
N GLY A 161 3.02 -2.36 16.54
CA GLY A 161 2.54 -2.20 15.16
C GLY A 161 1.10 -1.73 15.06
N ILE A 162 0.41 -2.06 13.96
CA ILE A 162 -0.99 -1.70 13.76
C ILE A 162 -1.87 -2.32 14.85
N THR A 163 -2.48 -1.47 15.66
CA THR A 163 -3.48 -1.86 16.66
C THR A 163 -4.90 -1.84 16.09
N ASN A 164 -5.88 -2.31 16.86
CA ASN A 164 -7.28 -2.20 16.46
C ASN A 164 -7.73 -0.73 16.33
N ALA A 165 -7.25 0.15 17.21
CA ALA A 165 -7.56 1.59 17.14
C ALA A 165 -6.97 2.25 15.89
N ASP A 166 -5.75 1.84 15.49
CA ASP A 166 -5.13 2.32 14.24
C ASP A 166 -5.91 1.85 13.01
N ALA A 167 -6.38 0.60 13.02
CA ALA A 167 -7.23 0.07 11.96
C ALA A 167 -8.56 0.83 11.84
N GLU A 168 -9.23 1.13 12.95
CA GLU A 168 -10.45 1.93 12.97
C GLU A 168 -10.22 3.34 12.43
N LYS A 169 -9.11 3.99 12.83
CA LYS A 169 -8.72 5.30 12.32
C LYS A 169 -8.44 5.27 10.80
N ALA A 170 -7.72 4.25 10.32
CA ALA A 170 -7.44 4.09 8.89
C ALA A 170 -8.73 3.90 8.07
N ILE A 171 -9.67 3.08 8.56
CA ILE A 171 -10.97 2.87 7.93
C ILE A 171 -11.77 4.19 7.91
N GLU A 172 -11.79 4.94 9.00
CA GLU A 172 -12.46 6.25 9.04
C GLU A 172 -11.90 7.21 7.99
N ILE A 173 -10.56 7.27 7.84
CA ILE A 173 -9.91 8.11 6.83
C ILE A 173 -10.31 7.69 5.42
N LEU A 174 -10.31 6.39 5.12
CA LEU A 174 -10.55 5.86 3.78
C LEU A 174 -12.03 5.86 3.37
N THR A 175 -12.96 6.04 4.32
CA THR A 175 -14.41 6.02 4.06
C THR A 175 -15.07 7.39 4.10
N LYS A 176 -14.32 8.46 4.34
CA LYS A 176 -14.76 9.85 4.23
C LYS A 176 -14.82 10.29 2.78
#